data_a09fd3b9e9e510a68531095cb4785aef
#
_entry.id   a09fd3b9e9e510a68531095cb4785aef
#
_cell.length_a   1.000
_cell.length_b   1.000
_cell.length_c   1.000
_cell.angle_alpha   90.00
_cell.angle_beta   90.00
_cell.angle_gamma   90.00
#
_symmetry.space_group_name_H-M   'P 1'
#
loop_
_entity.id
_entity.type
_entity.pdbx_description
1 polymer ?
#
loop_
_entity_poly.entity_id
_entity_poly.type
_entity_poly.pdbx_seq_one_letter_code
_entity_poly.pdbx_strand_id
1 'polypeptide(L)'
;RLMHVALPGMKERNKGIIINVSSVAGWIAGGTYSASKSYLTVLSESLHTELAATNIKVSALCPGFTKTEFHQRGRMSMKGLPAFMWLNSDNLVATAWRDAIAGKAVSVPGWQYQLLTFVMRNAPRPMVRKIGMNVRVKQRNK
;
A
#
# COMPACT_ATOMS: atom_id res chain seq x y z
N ARG A 1 -14.41 6.61 -5.87
CA ARG A 1 -15.14 7.88 -6.19
C ARG A 1 -14.16 8.98 -6.62
N LEU A 2 -13.16 9.37 -5.81
CA LEU A 2 -12.23 10.47 -6.14
C LEU A 2 -11.52 10.25 -7.49
N MET A 3 -10.97 9.06 -7.74
CA MET A 3 -10.33 8.75 -9.03
C MET A 3 -11.30 8.91 -10.20
N HIS A 4 -12.53 8.42 -10.05
CA HIS A 4 -13.56 8.51 -11.09
C HIS A 4 -13.88 9.98 -11.46
N VAL A 5 -13.87 10.86 -10.47
CA VAL A 5 -14.11 12.30 -10.70
C VAL A 5 -12.88 13.01 -11.28
N ALA A 6 -11.67 12.61 -10.87
CA ALA A 6 -10.44 13.27 -11.31
C ALA A 6 -9.98 12.87 -12.71
N LEU A 7 -10.21 11.61 -13.10
CA LEU A 7 -9.69 11.06 -14.36
C LEU A 7 -10.17 11.76 -15.63
N PRO A 8 -11.46 12.16 -15.80
CA PRO A 8 -11.89 12.85 -17.01
C PRO A 8 -11.06 14.11 -17.31
N GLY A 9 -10.94 15.02 -16.35
CA GLY A 9 -10.14 16.22 -16.54
C GLY A 9 -8.63 15.97 -16.67
N MET A 10 -8.10 14.85 -16.12
CA MET A 10 -6.72 14.43 -16.36
C MET A 10 -6.55 13.91 -17.80
N LYS A 11 -7.54 13.17 -18.32
CA LYS A 11 -7.54 12.66 -19.71
C LYS A 11 -7.60 13.80 -20.71
N GLU A 12 -8.45 14.80 -20.50
CA GLU A 12 -8.56 15.98 -21.37
C GLU A 12 -7.24 16.73 -21.53
N ARG A 13 -6.53 17.00 -20.42
CA ARG A 13 -5.22 17.68 -20.45
C ARG A 13 -4.04 16.74 -20.66
N ASN A 14 -4.28 15.44 -20.80
CA ASN A 14 -3.28 14.37 -20.91
C ASN A 14 -2.16 14.48 -19.85
N LYS A 15 -2.50 14.82 -18.61
CA LYS A 15 -1.54 15.02 -17.52
C LYS A 15 -2.19 14.83 -16.17
N GLY A 16 -1.55 14.03 -15.30
CA GLY A 16 -1.99 13.84 -13.92
C GLY A 16 -1.16 12.79 -13.17
N ILE A 17 -1.19 12.86 -11.84
CA ILE A 17 -0.59 11.87 -10.98
C ILE A 17 -1.61 11.50 -9.90
N ILE A 18 -1.86 10.21 -9.73
CA ILE A 18 -2.72 9.66 -8.67
C ILE A 18 -1.87 8.72 -7.83
N ILE A 19 -1.77 8.99 -6.54
CA ILE A 19 -1.13 8.11 -5.56
C ILE A 19 -2.20 7.61 -4.60
N ASN A 20 -2.53 6.33 -4.69
CA ASN A 20 -3.48 5.68 -3.81
C ASN A 20 -2.77 5.08 -2.60
N VAL A 21 -3.14 5.47 -1.40
CA VAL A 21 -2.51 4.97 -0.17
C VAL A 21 -3.12 3.62 0.22
N SER A 22 -2.45 2.56 -0.21
CA SER A 22 -2.74 1.18 0.14
C SER A 22 -2.00 0.75 1.43
N SER A 23 -1.47 -0.45 1.50
CA SER A 23 -0.66 -0.98 2.61
C SER A 23 -0.01 -2.29 2.20
N VAL A 24 1.13 -2.64 2.80
CA VAL A 24 1.69 -4.00 2.72
C VAL A 24 0.73 -5.07 3.26
N ALA A 25 -0.22 -4.70 4.11
CA ALA A 25 -1.28 -5.58 4.57
C ALA A 25 -2.21 -6.08 3.44
N GLY A 26 -2.20 -5.45 2.28
CA GLY A 26 -2.95 -5.92 1.10
C GLY A 26 -2.49 -7.29 0.57
N TRP A 27 -1.28 -7.74 0.90
CA TRP A 27 -0.76 -9.05 0.48
C TRP A 27 -1.01 -10.17 1.49
N ILE A 28 -1.55 -9.88 2.67
CA ILE A 28 -1.92 -10.89 3.67
C ILE A 28 -3.44 -11.06 3.75
N ALA A 29 -3.90 -12.20 4.30
CA ALA A 29 -5.33 -12.46 4.50
C ALA A 29 -5.79 -12.05 5.91
N GLY A 30 -5.66 -10.76 6.25
CA GLY A 30 -5.89 -10.19 7.58
C GLY A 30 -7.27 -9.56 7.81
N GLY A 31 -8.31 -10.00 7.10
CA GLY A 31 -9.67 -9.49 7.24
C GLY A 31 -10.03 -8.34 6.29
N THR A 32 -11.07 -7.57 6.62
CA THR A 32 -11.62 -6.52 5.76
C THR A 32 -10.63 -5.41 5.42
N TYR A 33 -9.76 -5.05 6.37
CA TYR A 33 -8.70 -4.08 6.11
C TYR A 33 -7.74 -4.55 5.00
N SER A 34 -7.25 -5.79 5.11
CA SER A 34 -6.39 -6.37 4.06
C SER A 34 -7.11 -6.45 2.71
N ALA A 35 -8.38 -6.85 2.71
CA ALA A 35 -9.20 -6.92 1.50
C ALA A 35 -9.35 -5.54 0.84
N SER A 36 -9.64 -4.49 1.62
CA SER A 36 -9.77 -3.13 1.09
C SER A 36 -8.46 -2.59 0.53
N LYS A 37 -7.33 -2.90 1.18
CA LYS A 37 -6.00 -2.48 0.71
C LYS A 37 -5.55 -3.27 -0.53
N SER A 38 -5.86 -4.58 -0.59
CA SER A 38 -5.65 -5.39 -1.80
C SER A 38 -6.44 -4.85 -2.98
N TYR A 39 -7.73 -4.56 -2.79
CA TYR A 39 -8.58 -3.94 -3.80
C TYR A 39 -7.95 -2.65 -4.35
N LEU A 40 -7.50 -1.76 -3.45
CA LEU A 40 -6.92 -0.48 -3.86
C LEU A 40 -5.61 -0.65 -4.62
N THR A 41 -4.77 -1.63 -4.25
CA THR A 41 -3.55 -1.95 -4.97
C THR A 41 -3.86 -2.45 -6.37
N VAL A 42 -4.72 -3.47 -6.51
CA VAL A 42 -5.10 -4.05 -7.80
C VAL A 42 -5.77 -3.02 -8.71
N LEU A 43 -6.67 -2.19 -8.17
CA LEU A 43 -7.29 -1.11 -8.92
C LEU A 43 -6.26 -0.10 -9.46
N SER A 44 -5.25 0.24 -8.64
CA SER A 44 -4.18 1.16 -9.07
C SER A 44 -3.32 0.55 -10.17
N GLU A 45 -2.97 -0.73 -10.07
CA GLU A 45 -2.22 -1.46 -11.10
C GLU A 45 -3.03 -1.56 -12.41
N SER A 46 -4.34 -1.81 -12.32
CA SER A 46 -5.23 -1.86 -13.49
C SER A 46 -5.29 -0.51 -14.20
N LEU A 47 -5.53 0.57 -13.45
CA LEU A 47 -5.54 1.93 -14.01
C LEU A 47 -4.17 2.36 -14.56
N HIS A 48 -3.08 1.97 -13.91
CA HIS A 48 -1.73 2.20 -14.41
C HIS A 48 -1.54 1.58 -15.80
N THR A 49 -1.98 0.34 -15.98
CA THR A 49 -1.90 -0.38 -17.26
C THR A 49 -2.83 0.24 -18.31
N GLU A 50 -4.08 0.54 -17.94
CA GLU A 50 -5.07 1.16 -18.83
C GLU A 50 -4.59 2.53 -19.38
N LEU A 51 -3.89 3.29 -18.54
CA LEU A 51 -3.43 4.64 -18.87
C LEU A 51 -1.98 4.69 -19.39
N ALA A 52 -1.36 3.55 -19.66
CA ALA A 52 0.05 3.45 -20.07
C ALA A 52 0.41 4.26 -21.33
N ALA A 53 -0.56 4.44 -22.24
CA ALA A 53 -0.39 5.26 -23.46
C ALA A 53 -0.59 6.76 -23.23
N THR A 54 -0.79 7.19 -21.99
CA THR A 54 -1.01 8.60 -21.63
C THR A 54 0.11 9.15 -20.74
N ASN A 55 0.09 10.46 -20.50
CA ASN A 55 0.97 11.09 -19.49
C ASN A 55 0.36 11.11 -18.08
N ILE A 56 -0.67 10.29 -17.82
CA ILE A 56 -1.28 10.13 -16.51
C ILE A 56 -0.61 8.96 -15.79
N LYS A 57 -0.14 9.21 -14.57
CA LYS A 57 0.54 8.21 -13.75
C LYS A 57 -0.35 7.82 -12.57
N VAL A 58 -0.56 6.52 -12.39
CA VAL A 58 -1.29 5.97 -11.24
C VAL A 58 -0.37 5.03 -10.49
N SER A 59 -0.25 5.23 -9.18
CA SER A 59 0.61 4.44 -8.31
C SER A 59 -0.10 4.05 -7.02
N ALA A 60 0.10 2.82 -6.56
CA ALA A 60 -0.28 2.37 -5.23
C ALA A 60 0.92 2.54 -4.28
N LEU A 61 0.80 3.42 -3.31
CA LEU A 61 1.73 3.49 -2.18
C LEU A 61 1.33 2.42 -1.16
N CYS A 62 2.23 1.49 -0.89
CA CYS A 62 2.02 0.38 0.03
C CYS A 62 2.97 0.50 1.24
N PRO A 63 2.66 1.38 2.22
CA PRO A 63 3.50 1.54 3.38
C PRO A 63 3.42 0.33 4.31
N GLY A 64 4.52 0.10 5.03
CA GLY A 64 4.54 -0.70 6.24
C GLY A 64 4.18 0.14 7.47
N PHE A 65 4.69 -0.27 8.64
CA PHE A 65 4.50 0.49 9.87
C PHE A 65 5.22 1.84 9.80
N THR A 66 4.45 2.90 9.90
CA THR A 66 4.95 4.28 9.77
C THR A 66 4.66 5.04 11.06
N LYS A 67 5.61 5.83 11.54
CA LYS A 67 5.44 6.68 12.72
C LYS A 67 4.44 7.80 12.42
N THR A 68 3.17 7.55 12.70
CA THR A 68 2.07 8.51 12.54
C THR A 68 1.04 8.31 13.65
N GLU A 69 0.11 9.25 13.80
CA GLU A 69 -1.02 9.12 14.73
C GLU A 69 -2.02 8.02 14.36
N PHE A 70 -1.89 7.43 13.18
CA PHE A 70 -2.82 6.41 12.69
C PHE A 70 -2.99 5.22 13.66
N HIS A 71 -1.87 4.73 14.20
CA HIS A 71 -1.89 3.60 15.13
C HIS A 71 -2.52 3.97 16.49
N GLN A 72 -2.30 5.21 16.94
CA GLN A 72 -2.90 5.74 18.17
C GLN A 72 -4.41 5.87 18.01
N ARG A 73 -4.86 6.49 16.93
CA ARG A 73 -6.30 6.66 16.61
C ARG A 73 -7.00 5.33 16.38
N GLY A 74 -6.31 4.36 15.77
CA GLY A 74 -6.82 3.01 15.53
C GLY A 74 -6.81 2.08 16.75
N ARG A 75 -6.36 2.54 17.95
CA ARG A 75 -6.19 1.74 19.17
C ARG A 75 -5.42 0.45 18.94
N MET A 76 -4.48 0.45 17.99
CA MET A 76 -3.67 -0.72 17.66
C MET A 76 -2.46 -0.79 18.58
N SER A 77 -2.32 -1.92 19.30
CA SER A 77 -1.13 -2.14 20.11
C SER A 77 0.05 -2.53 19.22
N MET A 78 1.08 -1.70 19.24
CA MET A 78 2.32 -1.89 18.47
C MET A 78 3.50 -2.31 19.37
N LYS A 79 3.21 -2.79 20.61
CA LYS A 79 4.24 -3.26 21.55
C LYS A 79 5.00 -4.45 20.97
N GLY A 80 6.34 -4.37 20.99
CA GLY A 80 7.23 -5.43 20.51
C GLY A 80 7.57 -5.38 19.01
N LEU A 81 7.21 -4.32 18.30
CA LEU A 81 7.69 -4.13 16.94
C LEU A 81 9.12 -3.56 16.98
N PRO A 82 10.11 -4.24 16.34
CA PRO A 82 11.50 -3.76 16.31
C PRO A 82 11.61 -2.36 15.68
N ALA A 83 12.57 -1.57 16.13
CA ALA A 83 12.74 -0.19 15.69
C ALA A 83 12.96 -0.06 14.16
N PHE A 84 13.67 -1.01 13.56
CA PHE A 84 13.95 -1.02 12.12
C PHE A 84 12.69 -1.23 11.24
N MET A 85 11.60 -1.73 11.83
CA MET A 85 10.32 -1.88 11.12
C MET A 85 9.54 -0.56 11.01
N TRP A 86 9.95 0.47 11.74
CA TRP A 86 9.27 1.76 11.71
C TRP A 86 9.83 2.65 10.60
N LEU A 87 8.96 3.09 9.70
CA LEU A 87 9.31 4.05 8.66
C LEU A 87 9.10 5.49 9.16
N ASN A 88 9.97 6.37 8.68
CA ASN A 88 9.78 7.82 8.81
C ASN A 88 8.78 8.28 7.74
N SER A 89 7.80 9.11 8.13
CA SER A 89 6.73 9.61 7.25
C SER A 89 7.25 10.44 6.09
N ASP A 90 8.24 11.32 6.33
CA ASP A 90 8.75 12.23 5.30
C ASP A 90 9.50 11.46 4.22
N ASN A 91 10.37 10.52 4.63
CA ASN A 91 11.09 9.64 3.70
C ASN A 91 10.12 8.75 2.90
N LEU A 92 9.03 8.31 3.54
CA LEU A 92 7.99 7.52 2.89
C LEU A 92 7.29 8.33 1.80
N VAL A 93 6.88 9.57 2.11
CA VAL A 93 6.21 10.46 1.14
C VAL A 93 7.15 10.83 0.00
N ALA A 94 8.41 11.18 0.30
CA ALA A 94 9.42 11.49 -0.71
C ALA A 94 9.67 10.29 -1.65
N THR A 95 9.72 9.08 -1.11
CA THR A 95 9.86 7.85 -1.91
C THR A 95 8.64 7.61 -2.79
N ALA A 96 7.43 7.75 -2.23
CA ALA A 96 6.17 7.59 -2.96
C ALA A 96 6.08 8.56 -4.13
N TRP A 97 6.45 9.80 -3.91
CA TRP A 97 6.44 10.85 -4.95
C TRP A 97 7.44 10.55 -6.07
N ARG A 98 8.69 10.23 -5.70
CA ARG A 98 9.72 9.85 -6.68
C ARG A 98 9.32 8.64 -7.51
N ASP A 99 8.77 7.60 -6.87
CA ASP A 99 8.33 6.39 -7.54
C ASP A 99 7.14 6.65 -8.48
N ALA A 100 6.18 7.49 -8.06
CA ALA A 100 5.04 7.89 -8.89
C ALA A 100 5.48 8.69 -10.11
N ILE A 101 6.39 9.66 -9.96
CA ILE A 101 6.96 10.41 -11.10
C ILE A 101 7.72 9.48 -12.05
N ALA A 102 8.48 8.51 -11.51
CA ALA A 102 9.17 7.49 -12.31
C ALA A 102 8.20 6.50 -13.01
N GLY A 103 6.90 6.58 -12.75
CA GLY A 103 5.89 5.73 -13.37
C GLY A 103 5.83 4.32 -12.80
N LYS A 104 6.17 4.11 -11.53
CA LYS A 104 5.98 2.82 -10.88
C LYS A 104 4.51 2.60 -10.50
N ALA A 105 3.96 1.47 -10.89
CA ALA A 105 2.59 1.08 -10.53
C ALA A 105 2.41 0.86 -9.03
N VAL A 106 3.44 0.33 -8.36
CA VAL A 106 3.45 0.05 -6.92
C VAL A 106 4.73 0.56 -6.29
N SER A 107 4.59 1.34 -5.22
CA SER A 107 5.68 1.84 -4.38
C SER A 107 5.61 1.18 -3.01
N VAL A 108 6.68 0.49 -2.61
CA VAL A 108 6.84 -0.15 -1.29
C VAL A 108 8.08 0.45 -0.63
N PRO A 109 7.93 1.52 0.17
CA PRO A 109 9.05 2.14 0.87
C PRO A 109 9.62 1.22 1.96
N GLY A 110 10.95 1.16 2.02
CA GLY A 110 11.70 0.35 2.98
C GLY A 110 12.02 -1.05 2.48
N TRP A 111 13.32 -1.40 2.46
CA TRP A 111 13.81 -2.69 1.95
C TRP A 111 13.21 -3.89 2.67
N GLN A 112 12.96 -3.76 3.99
CA GLN A 112 12.34 -4.79 4.82
C GLN A 112 10.92 -5.13 4.36
N TYR A 113 10.17 -4.13 3.89
CA TYR A 113 8.84 -4.32 3.34
C TYR A 113 8.85 -4.79 1.89
N GLN A 114 9.85 -4.41 1.11
CA GLN A 114 10.05 -4.96 -0.23
C GLN A 114 10.30 -6.46 -0.17
N LEU A 115 11.17 -6.90 0.74
CA LEU A 115 11.44 -8.32 0.97
C LEU A 115 10.18 -9.04 1.48
N LEU A 116 9.48 -8.46 2.47
CA LEU A 116 8.24 -9.03 3.00
C LEU A 116 7.18 -9.21 1.91
N THR A 117 6.94 -8.18 1.10
CA THR A 117 5.95 -8.26 0.02
C THR A 117 6.36 -9.22 -1.07
N PHE A 118 7.64 -9.30 -1.43
CA PHE A 118 8.15 -10.30 -2.35
C PHE A 118 7.85 -11.73 -1.86
N VAL A 119 8.13 -12.01 -0.59
CA VAL A 119 7.81 -13.32 0.01
C VAL A 119 6.31 -13.57 0.01
N MET A 120 5.47 -12.59 0.42
CA MET A 120 4.02 -12.76 0.47
C MET A 120 3.37 -12.96 -0.91
N ARG A 121 3.92 -12.33 -1.95
CA ARG A 121 3.43 -12.50 -3.33
C ARG A 121 3.71 -13.89 -3.89
N ASN A 122 4.81 -14.50 -3.48
CA ASN A 122 5.25 -15.82 -3.99
C ASN A 122 4.91 -16.98 -3.05
N ALA A 123 4.48 -16.71 -1.81
CA ALA A 123 4.17 -17.72 -0.82
C ALA A 123 2.86 -18.47 -1.16
N PRO A 124 2.77 -19.77 -0.84
CA PRO A 124 1.53 -20.53 -0.97
C PRO A 124 0.37 -19.89 -0.17
N ARG A 125 -0.81 -19.82 -0.75
CA ARG A 125 -1.99 -19.19 -0.13
C ARG A 125 -2.34 -19.70 1.28
N PRO A 126 -2.20 -21.01 1.63
CA PRO A 126 -2.39 -21.47 3.01
C PRO A 126 -1.45 -20.79 4.01
N MET A 127 -0.19 -20.58 3.65
CA MET A 127 0.80 -19.88 4.50
C MET A 127 0.41 -18.41 4.70
N VAL A 128 0.04 -17.71 3.62
CA VAL A 128 -0.42 -16.31 3.66
C VAL A 128 -1.65 -16.16 4.57
N ARG A 129 -2.62 -17.12 4.50
CA ARG A 129 -3.80 -17.13 5.37
C ARG A 129 -3.43 -17.31 6.85
N LYS A 130 -2.51 -18.23 7.15
CA LYS A 130 -2.04 -18.47 8.52
C LYS A 130 -1.38 -17.23 9.12
N ILE A 131 -0.53 -16.54 8.36
CA ILE A 131 0.12 -15.29 8.77
C ILE A 131 -0.94 -14.20 9.02
N GLY A 132 -1.89 -14.02 8.12
CA GLY A 132 -2.98 -13.04 8.26
C GLY A 132 -3.85 -13.28 9.49
N MET A 133 -4.20 -14.53 9.78
CA MET A 133 -4.92 -14.91 11.00
C MET A 133 -4.14 -14.58 12.28
N ASN A 134 -2.86 -14.92 12.33
CA ASN A 134 -2.00 -14.64 13.49
C ASN A 134 -1.89 -13.13 13.77
N VAL A 135 -1.73 -12.32 12.72
CA VAL A 135 -1.71 -10.86 12.86
C VAL A 135 -3.04 -10.33 13.42
N ARG A 136 -4.18 -10.83 12.92
CA ARG A 136 -5.52 -10.43 13.35
C ARG A 136 -5.80 -10.80 14.80
N VAL A 137 -5.45 -12.04 15.21
CA VAL A 137 -5.62 -12.52 16.61
C VAL A 137 -4.80 -11.66 17.56
N LYS A 138 -3.54 -11.37 17.21
CA LYS A 138 -2.65 -10.52 18.03
C LYS A 138 -3.15 -9.07 18.17
N GLN A 139 -3.91 -8.57 17.19
CA GLN A 139 -4.53 -7.23 17.25
C GLN A 139 -5.84 -7.21 18.07
N ARG A 140 -6.55 -8.34 18.16
CA ARG A 140 -7.85 -8.45 18.86
C ARG A 140 -7.74 -8.77 20.34
N ASN A 141 -6.69 -9.46 20.77
CA ASN A 141 -6.49 -9.91 22.15
C ASN A 141 -5.87 -8.82 23.05
N LYS A 142 -6.21 -7.59 22.79
CA LYS A 142 -5.95 -6.40 23.61
C LYS A 142 -7.12 -5.44 23.48
#